data_04fde64633a9f467bda05b5ab054b696
#
_entry.id   04fde64633a9f467bda05b5ab054b696
#
_cell.length_a   1.000
_cell.length_b   1.000
_cell.length_c   1.000
_cell.angle_alpha   90.00
_cell.angle_beta   90.00
_cell.angle_gamma   90.00
#
_symmetry.space_group_name_H-M   'P 1'
#
loop_
_entity.id
_entity.type
_entity.pdbx_description
1 polymer ?
#
loop_
_entity_poly.entity_id
_entity_poly.type
_entity_poly.pdbx_seq_one_letter_code
_entity_poly.pdbx_strand_id
1 'polypeptide(L)'
;MKEVHIVHAWESIQKTLDFIETNISEEIDIEQLAKESALSLFYYQRLFSRLVKKPVREYIKLRRLACACESLADKQHRILDIALDYGFKSHETFTRAFKETYKMTPEEYRKQPVMLNQFDKPDLLLNYTMIDEGVPLISDGLVLEFNRKTILKPILFMGVTGIVPIVGQIPLGESTGVDMPGQVWEKFHKEKHLIHRIKGGRELGVAYFGDVPEGFFTYFAGAEVGHGTQDTRFVKWELPAREYIICGFEAENFEQLVTIALNKAIKYSQLWLEKQGLIMEFDSPEMYYDSSPEGSYMELWLPAPEKC
;
A
#
# COMPACT_ATOMS: atom_id res chain seq x y z
N MET A 1 18.50 -15.03 39.08
CA MET A 1 18.81 -13.89 38.18
C MET A 1 17.59 -13.70 37.28
N LYS A 2 16.91 -12.53 37.33
CA LYS A 2 15.87 -12.22 36.36
C LYS A 2 16.57 -11.97 35.03
N GLU A 3 16.25 -12.74 34.00
CA GLU A 3 16.66 -12.41 32.64
C GLU A 3 16.19 -11.00 32.31
N VAL A 4 17.13 -10.12 32.00
CA VAL A 4 16.79 -8.79 31.49
C VAL A 4 16.41 -8.98 30.04
N HIS A 5 15.12 -9.10 29.75
CA HIS A 5 14.65 -9.03 28.37
C HIS A 5 14.93 -7.63 27.83
N ILE A 6 15.92 -7.51 26.95
CA ILE A 6 16.15 -6.30 26.19
C ILE A 6 15.05 -6.24 25.13
N VAL A 7 14.18 -5.25 25.22
CA VAL A 7 13.13 -4.97 24.24
C VAL A 7 13.57 -3.77 23.41
N HIS A 8 13.59 -3.90 22.10
CA HIS A 8 13.85 -2.74 21.24
C HIS A 8 12.72 -1.73 21.33
N ALA A 9 13.06 -0.45 21.22
CA ALA A 9 12.08 0.63 21.34
C ALA A 9 10.94 0.51 20.30
N TRP A 10 11.24 0.05 19.09
CA TRP A 10 10.25 -0.16 18.04
C TRP A 10 9.28 -1.31 18.36
N GLU A 11 9.74 -2.38 19.06
CA GLU A 11 8.86 -3.48 19.48
C GLU A 11 7.80 -3.01 20.49
N SER A 12 8.18 -2.12 21.42
CA SER A 12 7.23 -1.55 22.36
C SER A 12 6.17 -0.70 21.64
N ILE A 13 6.57 0.10 20.66
CA ILE A 13 5.62 0.91 19.88
C ILE A 13 4.78 0.03 18.96
N GLN A 14 5.35 -1.03 18.35
CA GLN A 14 4.58 -1.98 17.56
C GLN A 14 3.43 -2.59 18.37
N LYS A 15 3.70 -3.04 19.59
CA LYS A 15 2.65 -3.56 20.50
C LYS A 15 1.54 -2.54 20.76
N THR A 16 1.89 -1.27 20.91
CA THR A 16 0.86 -0.22 21.09
C THR A 16 0.08 0.06 19.82
N LEU A 17 0.70 -0.05 18.64
CA LEU A 17 0.00 0.00 17.36
C LEU A 17 -1.02 -1.15 17.24
N ASP A 18 -0.59 -2.37 17.56
CA ASP A 18 -1.46 -3.56 17.53
C ASP A 18 -2.65 -3.41 18.49
N PHE A 19 -2.40 -2.89 19.70
CA PHE A 19 -3.45 -2.59 20.66
C PHE A 19 -4.43 -1.54 20.15
N ILE A 20 -3.93 -0.43 19.57
CA ILE A 20 -4.76 0.62 18.98
C ILE A 20 -5.64 0.07 17.85
N GLU A 21 -5.09 -0.73 16.95
CA GLU A 21 -5.88 -1.31 15.85
C GLU A 21 -6.98 -2.26 16.35
N THR A 22 -6.65 -3.11 17.32
CA THR A 22 -7.64 -4.03 17.91
C THR A 22 -8.78 -3.30 18.62
N ASN A 23 -8.50 -2.11 19.16
CA ASN A 23 -9.45 -1.32 19.95
C ASN A 23 -9.83 -0.01 19.26
N ILE A 24 -9.75 0.06 17.93
CA ILE A 24 -9.87 1.33 17.18
C ILE A 24 -11.20 2.04 17.40
N SER A 25 -12.28 1.31 17.64
CA SER A 25 -13.62 1.81 17.90
C SER A 25 -13.83 2.25 19.36
N GLU A 26 -12.92 1.85 20.25
CA GLU A 26 -13.03 2.13 21.68
C GLU A 26 -12.35 3.44 22.08
N GLU A 27 -12.55 3.86 23.33
CA GLU A 27 -11.80 4.99 23.89
C GLU A 27 -10.36 4.54 24.21
N ILE A 28 -9.39 5.19 23.58
CA ILE A 28 -7.97 4.87 23.72
C ILE A 28 -7.32 5.85 24.71
N ASP A 29 -6.91 5.35 25.86
CA ASP A 29 -6.15 6.11 26.85
C ASP A 29 -4.63 6.07 26.52
N ILE A 30 -4.11 7.20 26.07
CA ILE A 30 -2.69 7.35 25.72
C ILE A 30 -1.78 7.25 26.95
N GLU A 31 -2.25 7.64 28.14
CA GLU A 31 -1.46 7.49 29.37
C GLU A 31 -1.30 6.01 29.74
N GLN A 32 -2.33 5.22 29.53
CA GLN A 32 -2.26 3.78 29.72
C GLN A 32 -1.27 3.13 28.72
N LEU A 33 -1.32 3.49 27.44
CA LEU A 33 -0.36 3.00 26.44
C LEU A 33 1.10 3.33 26.81
N ALA A 34 1.33 4.52 27.36
CA ALA A 34 2.66 4.91 27.84
C ALA A 34 3.11 4.04 29.02
N LYS A 35 2.22 3.77 29.98
CA LYS A 35 2.50 2.89 31.15
C LYS A 35 2.80 1.45 30.72
N GLU A 36 2.03 0.91 29.78
CA GLU A 36 2.25 -0.44 29.23
C GLU A 36 3.57 -0.55 28.47
N SER A 37 4.02 0.54 27.86
CA SER A 37 5.33 0.65 27.23
C SER A 37 6.47 0.90 28.21
N ALA A 38 6.20 0.96 29.52
CA ALA A 38 7.16 1.34 30.58
C ALA A 38 7.82 2.71 30.36
N LEU A 39 7.08 3.66 29.78
CA LEU A 39 7.54 5.01 29.44
C LEU A 39 6.67 6.07 30.14
N SER A 40 7.26 7.25 30.39
CA SER A 40 6.44 8.42 30.70
C SER A 40 5.66 8.85 29.47
N LEU A 41 4.51 9.52 29.67
CA LEU A 41 3.68 10.01 28.58
C LEU A 41 4.47 10.86 27.58
N PHE A 42 5.37 11.71 28.07
CA PHE A 42 6.23 12.56 27.23
C PHE A 42 7.17 11.72 26.32
N TYR A 43 7.87 10.74 26.91
CA TYR A 43 8.78 9.90 26.15
C TYR A 43 8.03 8.99 25.17
N TYR A 44 6.87 8.45 25.58
CA TYR A 44 6.02 7.65 24.71
C TYR A 44 5.58 8.42 23.47
N GLN A 45 5.00 9.61 23.64
CA GLN A 45 4.54 10.44 22.52
C GLN A 45 5.69 10.83 21.57
N ARG A 46 6.86 11.15 22.12
CA ARG A 46 8.06 11.48 21.33
C ARG A 46 8.56 10.28 20.56
N LEU A 47 8.65 9.11 21.18
CA LEU A 47 9.10 7.87 20.57
C LEU A 47 8.11 7.41 19.49
N PHE A 48 6.82 7.43 19.79
CA PHE A 48 5.76 7.12 18.86
C PHE A 48 5.84 8.01 17.60
N SER A 49 5.88 9.33 17.79
CA SER A 49 5.98 10.27 16.66
C SER A 49 7.24 10.08 15.83
N ARG A 50 8.36 9.70 16.47
CA ARG A 50 9.63 9.42 15.77
C ARG A 50 9.55 8.16 14.89
N LEU A 51 8.93 7.09 15.39
CA LEU A 51 8.86 5.80 14.71
C LEU A 51 7.71 5.73 13.70
N VAL A 52 6.53 6.25 14.08
CA VAL A 52 5.30 6.21 13.26
C VAL A 52 5.20 7.41 12.30
N LYS A 53 6.05 8.44 12.47
CA LYS A 53 6.05 9.70 11.70
C LYS A 53 4.76 10.53 11.84
N LYS A 54 3.90 10.17 12.80
CA LYS A 54 2.65 10.89 13.14
C LYS A 54 2.51 10.98 14.67
N PRO A 55 1.95 12.06 15.20
CA PRO A 55 1.52 12.10 16.60
C PRO A 55 0.46 11.01 16.88
N VAL A 56 0.47 10.41 18.06
CA VAL A 56 -0.43 9.29 18.39
C VAL A 56 -1.92 9.61 18.18
N ARG A 57 -2.37 10.82 18.53
CA ARG A 57 -3.76 11.26 18.31
C ARG A 57 -4.11 11.39 16.83
N GLU A 58 -3.16 11.85 16.02
CA GLU A 58 -3.33 11.96 14.57
C GLU A 58 -3.39 10.58 13.94
N TYR A 59 -2.52 9.66 14.36
CA TYR A 59 -2.54 8.27 13.94
C TYR A 59 -3.92 7.64 14.20
N ILE A 60 -4.42 7.70 15.43
CA ILE A 60 -5.73 7.14 15.81
C ILE A 60 -6.85 7.75 14.94
N LYS A 61 -6.84 9.07 14.73
CA LYS A 61 -7.82 9.75 13.88
C LYS A 61 -7.80 9.22 12.45
N LEU A 62 -6.62 9.09 11.84
CA LEU A 62 -6.48 8.63 10.45
C LEU A 62 -6.89 7.17 10.30
N ARG A 63 -6.55 6.31 11.26
CA ARG A 63 -6.96 4.90 11.24
C ARG A 63 -8.48 4.73 11.41
N ARG A 64 -9.09 5.50 12.31
CA ARG A 64 -10.55 5.53 12.46
C ARG A 64 -11.26 5.95 11.18
N LEU A 65 -10.73 6.94 10.46
CA LEU A 65 -11.27 7.36 9.18
C LEU A 65 -11.11 6.27 8.10
N ALA A 66 -9.97 5.58 8.08
CA ALA A 66 -9.74 4.48 7.16
C ALA A 66 -10.74 3.33 7.40
N CYS A 67 -10.88 2.87 8.63
CA CYS A 67 -11.85 1.82 8.99
C CYS A 67 -13.32 2.25 8.72
N ALA A 68 -13.65 3.53 8.94
CA ALA A 68 -14.99 4.04 8.67
C ALA A 68 -15.37 4.02 7.18
N CYS A 69 -14.39 4.02 6.25
CA CYS A 69 -14.66 3.93 4.81
C CYS A 69 -15.40 2.64 4.43
N GLU A 70 -15.03 1.51 5.04
CA GLU A 70 -15.72 0.23 4.83
C GLU A 70 -17.18 0.31 5.28
N SER A 71 -17.41 0.83 6.49
CA SER A 71 -18.77 0.98 7.05
C SER A 71 -19.62 1.97 6.25
N LEU A 72 -19.01 2.97 5.60
CA LEU A 72 -19.73 3.92 4.74
C LEU A 72 -20.28 3.27 3.46
N ALA A 73 -19.72 2.14 3.00
CA ALA A 73 -20.23 1.38 1.87
C ALA A 73 -21.62 0.79 2.17
N ASP A 74 -21.92 0.46 3.43
CA ASP A 74 -23.24 0.01 3.84
C ASP A 74 -24.21 1.20 3.98
N LYS A 75 -25.17 1.27 3.07
CA LYS A 75 -26.18 2.34 3.04
C LYS A 75 -27.24 2.24 4.15
N GLN A 76 -27.31 1.13 4.88
CA GLN A 76 -28.30 0.93 5.95
C GLN A 76 -27.91 1.67 7.25
N HIS A 77 -26.60 1.83 7.49
CA HIS A 77 -26.11 2.55 8.65
C HIS A 77 -26.12 4.08 8.43
N ARG A 78 -26.62 4.83 9.41
CA ARG A 78 -26.56 6.29 9.35
C ARG A 78 -25.13 6.77 9.54
N ILE A 79 -24.74 7.84 8.85
CA ILE A 79 -23.37 8.41 8.98
C ILE A 79 -23.07 8.84 10.42
N LEU A 80 -24.09 9.29 11.16
CA LEU A 80 -23.93 9.62 12.57
C LEU A 80 -23.56 8.38 13.41
N ASP A 81 -24.22 7.25 13.17
CA ASP A 81 -23.95 6.02 13.92
C ASP A 81 -22.53 5.55 13.65
N ILE A 82 -22.10 5.53 12.36
CA ILE A 82 -20.71 5.24 11.99
C ILE A 82 -19.73 6.20 12.67
N ALA A 83 -20.02 7.50 12.69
CA ALA A 83 -19.16 8.46 13.37
C ALA A 83 -18.98 8.14 14.86
N LEU A 84 -20.08 7.76 15.55
CA LEU A 84 -20.06 7.38 16.96
C LEU A 84 -19.32 6.06 17.19
N ASP A 85 -19.55 5.06 16.35
CA ASP A 85 -18.91 3.74 16.41
C ASP A 85 -17.38 3.85 16.27
N TYR A 86 -16.89 4.80 15.47
CA TYR A 86 -15.45 5.07 15.35
C TYR A 86 -14.96 6.20 16.30
N GLY A 87 -15.68 6.48 17.38
CA GLY A 87 -15.23 7.36 18.47
C GLY A 87 -15.16 8.84 18.12
N PHE A 88 -15.90 9.30 17.09
CA PHE A 88 -16.10 10.73 16.85
C PHE A 88 -17.27 11.24 17.70
N LYS A 89 -17.13 12.44 18.25
CA LYS A 89 -18.14 12.99 19.19
C LYS A 89 -19.43 13.45 18.51
N SER A 90 -19.41 13.70 17.19
CA SER A 90 -20.57 14.15 16.43
C SER A 90 -20.36 13.92 14.94
N HIS A 91 -21.48 13.96 14.20
CA HIS A 91 -21.48 13.95 12.74
C HIS A 91 -20.59 15.07 12.12
N GLU A 92 -20.63 16.28 12.71
CA GLU A 92 -19.89 17.43 12.21
C GLU A 92 -18.36 17.23 12.37
N THR A 93 -17.93 16.68 13.52
CA THR A 93 -16.51 16.40 13.76
C THR A 93 -15.98 15.32 12.82
N PHE A 94 -16.77 14.28 12.58
CA PHE A 94 -16.46 13.23 11.62
C PHE A 94 -16.39 13.78 10.19
N THR A 95 -17.45 14.49 9.76
CA THR A 95 -17.53 15.06 8.40
C THR A 95 -16.35 15.99 8.11
N ARG A 96 -15.99 16.85 9.08
CA ARG A 96 -14.83 17.74 8.93
C ARG A 96 -13.53 16.96 8.81
N ALA A 97 -13.28 15.99 9.69
CA ALA A 97 -12.06 15.17 9.65
C ALA A 97 -11.97 14.37 8.34
N PHE A 98 -13.07 13.78 7.88
CA PHE A 98 -13.12 13.03 6.64
C PHE A 98 -12.83 13.94 5.43
N LYS A 99 -13.46 15.13 5.39
CA LYS A 99 -13.24 16.11 4.31
C LYS A 99 -11.82 16.67 4.30
N GLU A 100 -11.22 16.92 5.47
CA GLU A 100 -9.83 17.35 5.58
C GLU A 100 -8.87 16.27 5.02
N THR A 101 -9.17 15.00 5.28
CA THR A 101 -8.33 13.85 4.89
C THR A 101 -8.52 13.48 3.42
N TYR A 102 -9.77 13.27 2.97
CA TYR A 102 -10.07 12.72 1.64
C TYR A 102 -10.59 13.74 0.63
N LYS A 103 -10.69 15.04 1.01
CA LYS A 103 -11.17 16.17 0.17
C LYS A 103 -12.62 16.04 -0.29
N MET A 104 -13.37 15.13 0.29
CA MET A 104 -14.82 14.94 0.06
C MET A 104 -15.52 14.63 1.39
N THR A 105 -16.83 14.82 1.45
CA THR A 105 -17.62 14.48 2.63
C THR A 105 -17.96 12.97 2.66
N PRO A 106 -18.29 12.40 3.83
CA PRO A 106 -18.77 11.02 3.92
C PRO A 106 -20.04 10.76 3.08
N GLU A 107 -20.93 11.75 2.94
CA GLU A 107 -22.12 11.65 2.09
C GLU A 107 -21.77 11.61 0.60
N GLU A 108 -20.84 12.44 0.15
CA GLU A 108 -20.36 12.43 -1.23
C GLU A 108 -19.72 11.08 -1.54
N TYR A 109 -18.84 10.59 -0.66
CA TYR A 109 -18.22 9.27 -0.80
C TYR A 109 -19.26 8.14 -0.87
N ARG A 110 -20.27 8.13 0.02
CA ARG A 110 -21.35 7.14 0.01
C ARG A 110 -22.20 7.18 -1.26
N LYS A 111 -22.47 8.37 -1.81
CA LYS A 111 -23.24 8.54 -3.05
C LYS A 111 -22.47 8.04 -4.27
N GLN A 112 -21.21 8.35 -4.33
CA GLN A 112 -20.33 8.00 -5.44
C GLN A 112 -18.98 7.52 -4.86
N PRO A 113 -18.91 6.24 -4.47
CA PRO A 113 -17.66 5.66 -3.97
C PRO A 113 -16.55 5.77 -5.01
N VAL A 114 -15.38 6.17 -4.56
CA VAL A 114 -14.13 6.23 -5.34
C VAL A 114 -13.05 5.51 -4.56
N MET A 115 -12.03 4.97 -5.25
CA MET A 115 -10.89 4.40 -4.57
C MET A 115 -10.13 5.51 -3.82
N LEU A 116 -9.86 5.26 -2.54
CA LEU A 116 -9.18 6.19 -1.65
C LEU A 116 -7.85 5.61 -1.20
N ASN A 117 -6.80 6.41 -1.26
CA ASN A 117 -5.60 6.16 -0.50
C ASN A 117 -5.92 6.33 0.99
N GLN A 118 -5.80 5.27 1.75
CA GLN A 118 -6.04 5.26 3.19
C GLN A 118 -4.71 5.27 3.93
N PHE A 119 -4.71 5.83 5.14
CA PHE A 119 -3.54 5.77 6.00
C PHE A 119 -3.42 4.37 6.60
N ASP A 120 -2.34 3.67 6.30
CA ASP A 120 -2.12 2.30 6.76
C ASP A 120 -1.41 2.25 8.11
N LYS A 121 -1.63 1.16 8.86
CA LYS A 121 -0.83 0.83 10.03
C LYS A 121 0.62 0.57 9.61
N PRO A 122 1.60 1.34 10.11
CA PRO A 122 3.00 1.07 9.80
C PRO A 122 3.47 -0.22 10.45
N ASP A 123 4.24 -1.00 9.71
CA ASP A 123 4.90 -2.20 10.20
C ASP A 123 6.34 -1.85 10.59
N LEU A 124 6.57 -1.68 11.90
CA LEU A 124 7.88 -1.31 12.40
C LEU A 124 8.88 -2.48 12.32
N LEU A 125 8.42 -3.73 12.30
CA LEU A 125 9.28 -4.90 12.09
C LEU A 125 9.98 -4.80 10.73
N LEU A 126 9.21 -4.53 9.67
CA LEU A 126 9.76 -4.37 8.32
C LEU A 126 10.79 -3.22 8.22
N ASN A 127 10.62 -2.16 9.00
CA ASN A 127 11.55 -1.02 8.98
C ASN A 127 12.92 -1.35 9.59
N TYR A 128 13.01 -2.37 10.46
CA TYR A 128 14.21 -2.68 11.24
C TYR A 128 14.76 -4.09 11.04
N THR A 129 14.05 -4.95 10.32
CA THR A 129 14.50 -6.31 10.00
C THR A 129 14.95 -6.39 8.55
N MET A 130 16.11 -7.01 8.33
CA MET A 130 16.62 -7.28 6.98
C MET A 130 16.63 -8.80 6.77
N ILE A 131 16.22 -9.22 5.57
CA ILE A 131 16.26 -10.62 5.16
C ILE A 131 17.24 -10.85 4.02
N ASP A 132 17.79 -12.04 3.93
CA ASP A 132 18.60 -12.48 2.81
C ASP A 132 17.71 -12.93 1.62
N GLU A 133 18.29 -12.97 0.41
CA GLU A 133 17.60 -13.50 -0.77
C GLU A 133 17.21 -14.96 -0.54
N GLY A 134 15.99 -15.33 -0.93
CA GLY A 134 15.44 -16.67 -0.77
C GLY A 134 14.97 -17.00 0.67
N VAL A 135 14.97 -16.01 1.57
CA VAL A 135 14.49 -16.19 2.95
C VAL A 135 13.19 -15.44 3.15
N PRO A 136 12.04 -16.13 3.36
CA PRO A 136 10.77 -15.44 3.57
C PRO A 136 10.72 -14.74 4.93
N LEU A 137 10.09 -13.57 4.95
CA LEU A 137 9.74 -12.81 6.15
C LEU A 137 8.22 -12.82 6.33
N ILE A 138 7.77 -13.10 7.54
CA ILE A 138 6.35 -13.01 7.91
C ILE A 138 6.18 -11.85 8.88
N SER A 139 5.30 -10.91 8.56
CA SER A 139 4.95 -9.81 9.43
C SER A 139 3.52 -9.34 9.19
N ASP A 140 2.71 -9.34 10.25
CA ASP A 140 1.34 -8.79 10.29
C ASP A 140 0.46 -9.29 9.12
N GLY A 141 0.44 -10.62 8.89
CA GLY A 141 -0.33 -11.27 7.81
C GLY A 141 0.28 -11.16 6.41
N LEU A 142 1.42 -10.47 6.27
CA LEU A 142 2.18 -10.37 5.03
C LEU A 142 3.32 -11.39 5.04
N VAL A 143 3.45 -12.16 3.96
CA VAL A 143 4.65 -12.96 3.66
C VAL A 143 5.34 -12.33 2.49
N LEU A 144 6.64 -12.06 2.58
CA LEU A 144 7.43 -11.50 1.49
C LEU A 144 8.81 -12.17 1.38
N GLU A 145 9.32 -12.25 0.16
CA GLU A 145 10.61 -12.90 -0.15
C GLU A 145 11.27 -12.20 -1.34
N PHE A 146 12.61 -12.08 -1.32
CA PHE A 146 13.38 -11.55 -2.44
C PHE A 146 14.07 -12.66 -3.20
N ASN A 147 13.92 -12.64 -4.52
CA ASN A 147 14.58 -13.57 -5.44
C ASN A 147 15.12 -12.82 -6.66
N ARG A 148 16.01 -13.46 -7.43
CA ARG A 148 16.48 -12.91 -8.71
C ARG A 148 15.89 -13.67 -9.89
N LYS A 149 15.58 -12.93 -10.97
CA LYS A 149 15.03 -13.50 -12.19
C LYS A 149 15.61 -12.77 -13.40
N THR A 150 16.13 -13.52 -14.33
CA THR A 150 16.61 -12.98 -15.63
C THR A 150 15.57 -13.20 -16.71
N ILE A 151 15.18 -12.13 -17.37
CA ILE A 151 14.30 -12.14 -18.54
C ILE A 151 15.18 -12.08 -19.77
N LEU A 152 15.11 -13.14 -20.60
CA LEU A 152 15.95 -13.27 -21.80
C LEU A 152 15.36 -12.59 -23.05
N LYS A 153 14.05 -12.37 -23.08
CA LYS A 153 13.34 -11.69 -24.19
C LYS A 153 12.32 -10.72 -23.59
N PRO A 154 12.15 -9.55 -24.19
CA PRO A 154 11.14 -8.61 -23.73
C PRO A 154 9.76 -9.25 -23.68
N ILE A 155 8.93 -8.81 -22.74
CA ILE A 155 7.55 -9.29 -22.58
C ILE A 155 6.62 -8.13 -22.91
N LEU A 156 5.68 -8.35 -23.80
CA LEU A 156 4.78 -7.32 -24.28
C LEU A 156 3.46 -7.33 -23.47
N PHE A 157 3.07 -6.17 -23.03
CA PHE A 157 1.78 -5.90 -22.39
C PHE A 157 0.98 -4.90 -23.22
N MET A 158 -0.33 -5.01 -23.16
CA MET A 158 -1.25 -4.10 -23.80
C MET A 158 -2.34 -3.70 -22.79
N GLY A 159 -2.66 -2.40 -22.73
CA GLY A 159 -3.56 -1.90 -21.70
C GLY A 159 -3.94 -0.44 -21.86
N VAL A 160 -4.27 0.18 -20.75
CA VAL A 160 -4.71 1.57 -20.66
C VAL A 160 -3.76 2.38 -19.78
N THR A 161 -3.78 3.70 -19.93
CA THR A 161 -2.99 4.61 -19.11
C THR A 161 -3.86 5.67 -18.45
N GLY A 162 -3.33 6.26 -17.39
CA GLY A 162 -3.83 7.45 -16.74
C GLY A 162 -2.68 8.36 -16.30
N ILE A 163 -2.96 9.66 -16.23
CA ILE A 163 -2.01 10.65 -15.72
C ILE A 163 -2.28 10.83 -14.23
N VAL A 164 -1.24 10.67 -13.41
CA VAL A 164 -1.32 10.70 -11.94
C VAL A 164 -0.45 11.82 -11.43
N PRO A 165 -0.95 12.71 -10.54
CA PRO A 165 -0.15 13.75 -9.93
C PRO A 165 0.85 13.16 -8.94
N ILE A 166 2.07 13.70 -8.92
CA ILE A 166 3.05 13.39 -7.89
C ILE A 166 2.64 14.12 -6.61
N VAL A 167 2.12 13.40 -5.64
CA VAL A 167 1.69 13.94 -4.35
C VAL A 167 2.90 14.00 -3.41
N GLY A 168 3.76 15.00 -3.61
CA GLY A 168 4.85 15.33 -2.69
C GLY A 168 5.79 14.15 -2.34
N GLN A 169 6.61 14.35 -1.30
CA GLN A 169 7.51 13.31 -0.74
C GLN A 169 6.79 12.48 0.36
N ILE A 170 5.50 12.20 0.20
CA ILE A 170 4.76 11.40 1.18
C ILE A 170 4.92 9.94 0.79
N PRO A 171 5.41 9.08 1.69
CA PRO A 171 5.53 7.64 1.43
C PRO A 171 4.18 7.03 1.06
N LEU A 172 4.21 6.00 0.23
CA LEU A 172 3.04 5.16 -0.07
C LEU A 172 2.45 4.60 1.24
N GLY A 173 1.12 4.55 1.34
CA GLY A 173 0.40 4.18 2.57
C GLY A 173 0.30 5.30 3.62
N GLU A 174 0.96 6.43 3.40
CA GLU A 174 0.84 7.63 4.25
C GLU A 174 0.12 8.80 3.55
N SER A 175 -0.03 8.74 2.24
CA SER A 175 -0.83 9.68 1.46
C SER A 175 -2.32 9.34 1.59
N THR A 176 -3.15 10.37 1.64
CA THR A 176 -4.61 10.24 1.67
C THR A 176 -5.22 11.00 0.49
N GLY A 177 -6.33 10.51 -0.04
CA GLY A 177 -7.01 11.11 -1.18
C GLY A 177 -7.57 10.05 -2.14
N VAL A 178 -7.84 10.45 -3.37
CA VAL A 178 -8.32 9.51 -4.41
C VAL A 178 -7.16 8.64 -4.89
N ASP A 179 -7.37 7.34 -4.96
CA ASP A 179 -6.43 6.39 -5.56
C ASP A 179 -6.52 6.46 -7.09
N MET A 180 -5.66 7.28 -7.69
CA MET A 180 -5.61 7.46 -9.15
C MET A 180 -5.10 6.22 -9.90
N PRO A 181 -4.06 5.50 -9.45
CA PRO A 181 -3.68 4.20 -10.01
C PRO A 181 -4.82 3.18 -10.01
N GLY A 182 -5.54 3.07 -8.90
CA GLY A 182 -6.72 2.20 -8.79
C GLY A 182 -7.81 2.54 -9.81
N GLN A 183 -8.04 3.82 -10.13
CA GLN A 183 -8.96 4.21 -11.19
C GLN A 183 -8.51 3.75 -12.59
N VAL A 184 -7.19 3.71 -12.85
CA VAL A 184 -6.65 3.16 -14.10
C VAL A 184 -6.92 1.66 -14.18
N TRP A 185 -6.77 0.94 -13.06
CA TRP A 185 -7.12 -0.47 -12.97
C TRP A 185 -8.60 -0.72 -13.20
N GLU A 186 -9.49 0.10 -12.63
CA GLU A 186 -10.94 -0.01 -12.90
C GLU A 186 -11.24 0.15 -14.39
N LYS A 187 -10.62 1.13 -15.05
CA LYS A 187 -10.77 1.32 -16.50
C LYS A 187 -10.27 0.10 -17.27
N PHE A 188 -9.08 -0.40 -16.93
CA PHE A 188 -8.52 -1.59 -17.56
C PHE A 188 -9.45 -2.81 -17.39
N HIS A 189 -9.97 -3.06 -16.19
CA HIS A 189 -10.85 -4.20 -15.94
C HIS A 189 -12.16 -4.13 -16.71
N LYS A 190 -12.69 -2.94 -17.01
CA LYS A 190 -13.86 -2.76 -17.87
C LYS A 190 -13.58 -3.08 -19.34
N GLU A 191 -12.34 -2.80 -19.79
CA GLU A 191 -11.95 -2.89 -21.20
C GLU A 191 -11.11 -4.14 -21.54
N LYS A 192 -10.53 -4.85 -20.57
CA LYS A 192 -9.60 -5.97 -20.79
C LYS A 192 -10.16 -7.13 -21.61
N HIS A 193 -11.50 -7.31 -21.65
CA HIS A 193 -12.14 -8.31 -22.47
C HIS A 193 -11.98 -8.07 -23.98
N LEU A 194 -11.60 -6.85 -24.39
CA LEU A 194 -11.32 -6.46 -25.78
C LEU A 194 -9.89 -6.77 -26.19
N ILE A 195 -9.00 -7.06 -25.26
CA ILE A 195 -7.59 -7.34 -25.50
C ILE A 195 -7.38 -8.83 -25.77
N HIS A 196 -6.70 -9.18 -26.85
CA HIS A 196 -6.31 -10.55 -27.16
C HIS A 196 -5.13 -10.97 -26.27
N ARG A 197 -5.42 -11.18 -24.96
CA ARG A 197 -4.42 -11.58 -23.97
C ARG A 197 -4.04 -13.04 -24.08
N ILE A 198 -2.83 -13.39 -23.62
CA ILE A 198 -2.40 -14.78 -23.44
C ILE A 198 -3.25 -15.42 -22.34
N LYS A 199 -3.79 -16.60 -22.60
CA LYS A 199 -4.56 -17.35 -21.59
C LYS A 199 -3.65 -17.75 -20.42
N GLY A 200 -4.01 -17.34 -19.21
CA GLY A 200 -3.16 -17.51 -18.02
C GLY A 200 -1.94 -16.59 -18.00
N GLY A 201 -1.92 -15.56 -18.86
CA GLY A 201 -0.91 -14.50 -18.85
C GLY A 201 -1.10 -13.56 -17.67
N ARG A 202 -0.02 -12.85 -17.36
CA ARG A 202 0.04 -11.91 -16.23
C ARG A 202 -0.65 -10.59 -16.57
N GLU A 203 -1.11 -9.90 -15.53
CA GLU A 203 -1.48 -8.50 -15.61
C GLU A 203 -0.36 -7.67 -14.96
N LEU A 204 -0.18 -6.42 -15.40
CA LEU A 204 0.93 -5.57 -14.96
C LEU A 204 0.45 -4.14 -14.72
N GLY A 205 0.85 -3.58 -13.58
CA GLY A 205 0.80 -2.16 -13.28
C GLY A 205 2.20 -1.56 -13.27
N VAL A 206 2.38 -0.36 -13.83
CA VAL A 206 3.67 0.34 -13.76
C VAL A 206 3.51 1.85 -13.84
N ALA A 207 4.23 2.54 -12.96
CA ALA A 207 4.42 3.98 -13.03
C ALA A 207 5.67 4.29 -13.85
N TYR A 208 5.60 5.25 -14.79
CA TYR A 208 6.75 5.70 -15.55
C TYR A 208 6.63 7.17 -15.95
N PHE A 209 7.76 7.82 -16.19
CA PHE A 209 7.79 9.17 -16.75
C PHE A 209 7.67 9.06 -18.27
N GLY A 210 6.55 9.57 -18.80
CA GLY A 210 6.29 9.70 -20.23
C GLY A 210 6.21 11.17 -20.64
N ASP A 211 5.51 11.44 -21.74
CA ASP A 211 5.19 12.82 -22.16
C ASP A 211 4.02 13.35 -21.33
N VAL A 212 4.33 13.77 -20.10
CA VAL A 212 3.37 14.29 -19.12
C VAL A 212 3.87 15.63 -18.56
N PRO A 213 2.98 16.53 -18.08
CA PRO A 213 3.38 17.76 -17.44
C PRO A 213 4.26 17.54 -16.21
N GLU A 214 5.08 18.54 -15.87
CA GLU A 214 5.86 18.53 -14.63
C GLU A 214 4.94 18.34 -13.42
N GLY A 215 5.34 17.48 -12.48
CA GLY A 215 4.55 17.13 -11.31
C GLY A 215 3.55 15.99 -11.55
N PHE A 216 3.63 15.30 -12.70
CA PHE A 216 2.81 14.14 -13.02
C PHE A 216 3.65 12.97 -13.50
N PHE A 217 3.07 11.78 -13.45
CA PHE A 217 3.59 10.57 -14.07
C PHE A 217 2.47 9.84 -14.81
N THR A 218 2.84 8.92 -15.69
CA THR A 218 1.91 7.99 -16.34
C THR A 218 1.85 6.72 -15.51
N TYR A 219 0.63 6.24 -15.23
CA TYR A 219 0.41 4.89 -14.73
C TYR A 219 -0.23 4.04 -15.83
N PHE A 220 0.33 2.87 -16.08
CA PHE A 220 -0.16 1.88 -17.04
C PHE A 220 -0.74 0.69 -16.29
N ALA A 221 -1.88 0.16 -16.75
CA ALA A 221 -2.43 -1.12 -16.33
C ALA A 221 -2.76 -1.95 -17.58
N GLY A 222 -2.27 -3.18 -17.67
CA GLY A 222 -2.43 -4.00 -18.86
C GLY A 222 -2.23 -5.49 -18.64
N ALA A 223 -2.49 -6.27 -19.69
CA ALA A 223 -2.32 -7.72 -19.72
C ALA A 223 -1.25 -8.15 -20.72
N GLU A 224 -0.60 -9.26 -20.42
CA GLU A 224 0.39 -9.90 -21.30
C GLU A 224 -0.23 -10.34 -22.61
N VAL A 225 0.42 -9.97 -23.72
CA VAL A 225 -0.03 -10.30 -25.08
C VAL A 225 1.09 -10.94 -25.90
N GLY A 226 0.71 -11.66 -26.97
CA GLY A 226 1.68 -12.26 -27.88
C GLY A 226 2.45 -11.23 -28.70
N HIS A 227 3.71 -11.53 -29.01
CA HIS A 227 4.49 -10.72 -29.93
C HIS A 227 3.77 -10.63 -31.29
N GLY A 228 3.56 -9.41 -31.77
CA GLY A 228 2.83 -9.15 -33.00
C GLY A 228 1.38 -8.75 -32.86
N THR A 229 0.82 -8.79 -31.62
CA THR A 229 -0.51 -8.24 -31.37
C THR A 229 -0.52 -6.74 -31.67
N GLN A 230 -1.46 -6.31 -32.52
CA GLN A 230 -1.64 -4.92 -32.90
C GLN A 230 -3.08 -4.52 -32.66
N ASP A 231 -3.26 -3.55 -31.78
CA ASP A 231 -4.55 -2.90 -31.52
C ASP A 231 -4.29 -1.45 -31.10
N THR A 232 -4.67 -0.52 -31.94
CA THR A 232 -4.41 0.92 -31.75
C THR A 232 -5.31 1.56 -30.67
N ARG A 233 -6.30 0.83 -30.16
CA ARG A 233 -7.17 1.28 -29.07
C ARG A 233 -6.46 1.27 -27.72
N PHE A 234 -5.40 0.46 -27.60
CA PHE A 234 -4.67 0.22 -26.37
C PHE A 234 -3.21 0.68 -26.47
N VAL A 235 -2.67 1.06 -25.34
CA VAL A 235 -1.25 1.40 -25.20
C VAL A 235 -0.44 0.12 -25.06
N LYS A 236 0.73 0.07 -25.71
CA LYS A 236 1.72 -0.99 -25.53
C LYS A 236 2.76 -0.58 -24.51
N TRP A 237 3.13 -1.51 -23.66
CA TRP A 237 4.25 -1.39 -22.75
C TRP A 237 5.09 -2.67 -22.81
N GLU A 238 6.41 -2.53 -22.75
CA GLU A 238 7.33 -3.64 -22.87
C GLU A 238 8.19 -3.78 -21.61
N LEU A 239 8.15 -4.96 -20.99
CA LEU A 239 9.07 -5.31 -19.92
C LEU A 239 10.42 -5.67 -20.53
N PRO A 240 11.50 -4.90 -20.28
CA PRO A 240 12.81 -5.13 -20.89
C PRO A 240 13.42 -6.48 -20.53
N ALA A 241 14.23 -7.02 -21.44
CA ALA A 241 15.07 -8.19 -21.18
C ALA A 241 16.27 -7.78 -20.34
N ARG A 242 16.24 -8.09 -19.03
CA ARG A 242 17.31 -7.82 -18.05
C ARG A 242 17.15 -8.69 -16.81
N GLU A 243 18.06 -8.58 -15.89
CA GLU A 243 17.92 -9.15 -14.54
C GLU A 243 17.01 -8.25 -13.67
N TYR A 244 16.16 -8.89 -12.88
CA TYR A 244 15.28 -8.26 -11.90
C TYR A 244 15.49 -8.87 -10.53
N ILE A 245 15.40 -8.04 -9.51
CA ILE A 245 15.18 -8.47 -8.13
C ILE A 245 13.66 -8.51 -7.96
N ILE A 246 13.13 -9.66 -7.61
CA ILE A 246 11.69 -9.87 -7.44
C ILE A 246 11.39 -9.88 -5.94
N CYS A 247 10.55 -8.93 -5.49
CA CYS A 247 9.91 -9.02 -4.19
C CYS A 247 8.55 -9.69 -4.40
N GLY A 248 8.46 -10.99 -4.09
CA GLY A 248 7.20 -11.73 -4.04
C GLY A 248 6.52 -11.53 -2.69
N PHE A 249 5.21 -11.38 -2.67
CA PHE A 249 4.44 -11.21 -1.44
C PHE A 249 3.02 -11.77 -1.55
N GLU A 250 2.48 -12.18 -0.40
CA GLU A 250 1.19 -12.83 -0.28
C GLU A 250 0.36 -12.12 0.80
N ALA A 251 -0.96 -12.15 0.63
CA ALA A 251 -1.94 -11.71 1.63
C ALA A 251 -3.14 -12.67 1.66
N GLU A 252 -3.95 -12.59 2.70
CA GLU A 252 -5.12 -13.47 2.88
C GLU A 252 -6.17 -13.34 1.77
N ASN A 253 -6.28 -12.15 1.16
CA ASN A 253 -7.21 -11.89 0.07
C ASN A 253 -6.67 -10.79 -0.87
N PHE A 254 -7.30 -10.66 -2.03
CA PHE A 254 -6.88 -9.71 -3.06
C PHE A 254 -6.97 -8.25 -2.62
N GLU A 255 -7.98 -7.89 -1.82
CA GLU A 255 -8.14 -6.51 -1.35
C GLU A 255 -6.97 -6.11 -0.43
N GLN A 256 -6.64 -6.94 0.55
CA GLN A 256 -5.47 -6.73 1.42
C GLN A 256 -4.17 -6.72 0.62
N LEU A 257 -4.07 -7.57 -0.42
CA LEU A 257 -2.89 -7.65 -1.27
C LEU A 257 -2.59 -6.31 -1.94
N VAL A 258 -3.59 -5.68 -2.57
CA VAL A 258 -3.41 -4.45 -3.38
C VAL A 258 -3.47 -3.16 -2.55
N THR A 259 -4.14 -3.17 -1.39
CA THR A 259 -4.28 -1.96 -0.57
C THR A 259 -3.23 -1.84 0.53
N ILE A 260 -2.86 -2.95 1.18
CA ILE A 260 -1.97 -2.96 2.34
C ILE A 260 -0.62 -3.60 2.00
N ALA A 261 -0.64 -4.85 1.49
CA ALA A 261 0.57 -5.61 1.28
C ALA A 261 1.48 -4.98 0.22
N LEU A 262 0.92 -4.48 -0.89
CA LEU A 262 1.66 -3.80 -1.94
C LEU A 262 2.41 -2.57 -1.39
N ASN A 263 1.74 -1.71 -0.62
CA ASN A 263 2.36 -0.53 -0.02
C ASN A 263 3.52 -0.90 0.93
N LYS A 264 3.32 -1.94 1.76
CA LYS A 264 4.36 -2.47 2.64
C LYS A 264 5.53 -3.07 1.85
N ALA A 265 5.24 -3.84 0.80
CA ALA A 265 6.25 -4.46 -0.06
C ALA A 265 7.10 -3.41 -0.80
N ILE A 266 6.48 -2.36 -1.37
CA ILE A 266 7.20 -1.25 -2.02
C ILE A 266 8.13 -0.56 -1.01
N LYS A 267 7.61 -0.19 0.15
CA LYS A 267 8.37 0.49 1.21
C LYS A 267 9.53 -0.37 1.73
N TYR A 268 9.28 -1.65 1.96
CA TYR A 268 10.33 -2.57 2.39
C TYR A 268 11.36 -2.82 1.30
N SER A 269 10.95 -2.95 0.04
CA SER A 269 11.85 -3.10 -1.10
C SER A 269 12.80 -1.91 -1.24
N GLN A 270 12.30 -0.70 -1.07
CA GLN A 270 13.14 0.50 -1.05
C GLN A 270 14.22 0.41 0.05
N LEU A 271 13.82 0.11 1.29
CA LEU A 271 14.75 -0.04 2.41
C LEU A 271 15.77 -1.16 2.19
N TRP A 272 15.31 -2.29 1.63
CA TRP A 272 16.16 -3.44 1.33
C TRP A 272 17.21 -3.09 0.28
N LEU A 273 16.82 -2.44 -0.82
CA LEU A 273 17.73 -1.97 -1.86
C LEU A 273 18.74 -0.94 -1.33
N GLU A 274 18.28 0.07 -0.59
CA GLU A 274 19.15 1.09 0.01
C GLU A 274 20.25 0.46 0.88
N LYS A 275 19.92 -0.57 1.65
CA LYS A 275 20.90 -1.30 2.48
C LYS A 275 21.85 -2.17 1.68
N GLN A 276 21.49 -2.57 0.47
CA GLN A 276 22.40 -3.22 -0.48
C GLN A 276 23.22 -2.20 -1.30
N GLY A 277 23.06 -0.90 -1.05
CA GLY A 277 23.72 0.16 -1.82
C GLY A 277 23.10 0.37 -3.20
N LEU A 278 21.86 -0.07 -3.39
CA LEU A 278 21.10 0.03 -4.64
C LEU A 278 20.00 1.09 -4.52
N ILE A 279 19.51 1.59 -5.65
CA ILE A 279 18.43 2.56 -5.71
C ILE A 279 17.25 1.91 -6.43
N MET A 280 16.04 2.07 -5.89
CA MET A 280 14.82 1.63 -6.55
C MET A 280 14.54 2.53 -7.76
N GLU A 281 14.44 1.95 -8.94
CA GLU A 281 14.03 2.67 -10.14
C GLU A 281 12.53 3.00 -10.07
N PHE A 282 12.12 4.11 -10.67
CA PHE A 282 10.72 4.58 -10.62
C PHE A 282 9.78 3.62 -11.37
N ASP A 283 10.24 3.05 -12.47
CA ASP A 283 9.52 2.12 -13.33
C ASP A 283 9.63 0.65 -12.86
N SER A 284 9.41 0.41 -11.59
CA SER A 284 9.36 -0.94 -10.99
C SER A 284 7.96 -1.53 -11.16
N PRO A 285 7.77 -2.53 -12.06
CA PRO A 285 6.45 -3.08 -12.34
C PRO A 285 5.87 -3.90 -11.18
N GLU A 286 4.57 -3.77 -11.02
CA GLU A 286 3.70 -4.59 -10.17
C GLU A 286 3.13 -5.73 -11.04
N MET A 287 3.47 -6.98 -10.74
CA MET A 287 3.04 -8.13 -11.52
C MET A 287 1.93 -8.88 -10.78
N TYR A 288 0.79 -9.00 -11.44
CA TYR A 288 -0.39 -9.66 -10.91
C TYR A 288 -0.57 -11.02 -11.57
N TYR A 289 -0.90 -12.02 -10.78
CA TYR A 289 -1.17 -13.39 -11.20
C TYR A 289 -2.63 -13.73 -10.97
N ASP A 290 -3.17 -14.69 -11.73
CA ASP A 290 -4.52 -15.18 -11.46
C ASP A 290 -4.60 -15.69 -10.02
N SER A 291 -5.52 -15.11 -9.23
CA SER A 291 -5.70 -15.49 -7.82
C SER A 291 -6.10 -16.95 -7.70
N SER A 292 -5.40 -17.69 -6.86
CA SER A 292 -5.84 -19.02 -6.44
C SER A 292 -6.91 -18.90 -5.34
N PRO A 293 -7.76 -19.90 -5.16
CA PRO A 293 -8.68 -19.95 -4.01
C PRO A 293 -7.97 -19.95 -2.64
N GLU A 294 -6.68 -20.23 -2.60
CA GLU A 294 -5.89 -20.47 -1.39
C GLU A 294 -5.08 -19.24 -0.93
N GLY A 295 -5.19 -18.10 -1.62
CA GLY A 295 -4.48 -16.87 -1.29
C GLY A 295 -4.24 -16.01 -2.52
N SER A 296 -3.83 -14.77 -2.27
CA SER A 296 -3.52 -13.80 -3.32
C SER A 296 -2.02 -13.50 -3.30
N TYR A 297 -1.38 -13.57 -4.47
CA TYR A 297 0.05 -13.40 -4.66
C TYR A 297 0.37 -12.33 -5.70
N MET A 298 1.37 -11.52 -5.42
CA MET A 298 1.93 -10.52 -6.35
C MET A 298 3.44 -10.49 -6.28
N GLU A 299 4.03 -9.90 -7.31
CA GLU A 299 5.46 -9.60 -7.36
C GLU A 299 5.69 -8.13 -7.72
N LEU A 300 6.61 -7.49 -7.01
CA LEU A 300 7.20 -6.22 -7.41
C LEU A 300 8.53 -6.51 -8.11
N TRP A 301 8.66 -6.09 -9.35
CA TRP A 301 9.83 -6.34 -10.19
C TRP A 301 10.75 -5.14 -10.18
N LEU A 302 11.86 -5.24 -9.47
CA LEU A 302 12.85 -4.18 -9.29
C LEU A 302 13.98 -4.39 -10.30
N PRO A 303 14.18 -3.48 -11.26
CA PRO A 303 15.30 -3.58 -12.19
C PRO A 303 16.62 -3.72 -11.43
N ALA A 304 17.36 -4.81 -11.66
CA ALA A 304 18.67 -4.97 -11.07
C ALA A 304 19.67 -4.01 -11.77
N PRO A 305 20.56 -3.35 -11.02
CA PRO A 305 21.56 -2.48 -11.62
C PRO A 305 22.43 -3.30 -12.60
N GLU A 306 22.80 -2.68 -13.69
CA GLU A 306 23.73 -3.29 -14.63
C GLU A 306 25.05 -3.55 -13.91
N LYS A 307 25.57 -4.77 -14.05
CA LYS A 307 26.91 -5.09 -13.54
C LYS A 307 27.91 -4.29 -14.35
N CYS A 308 28.64 -3.37 -13.69
CA CYS A 308 29.77 -2.67 -14.29
C CYS A 308 30.86 -3.63 -14.75
#